data_1e354bda5e9af0360bbec7d02a47c5cb
#
_entry.id   1e354bda5e9af0360bbec7d02a47c5cb
#
_cell.length_a   1.000
_cell.length_b   1.000
_cell.length_c   1.000
_cell.angle_alpha   90.00
_cell.angle_beta   90.00
_cell.angle_gamma   90.00
#
_symmetry.space_group_name_H-M   'P 1'
#
loop_
_entity.id
_entity.type
_entity.pdbx_description
1 polymer ?
#
loop_
_entity_poly.entity_id
_entity_poly.type
_entity_poly.pdbx_seq_one_letter_code
_entity_poly.pdbx_strand_id
1 'polypeptide(L)'
;MSEDSQMLKANNNNYFFDAQSTTPIDQEVLSVINEILSNGHANPHSSHRMGQHANQIIQKSIQSIQNNLGCEDYEVLFTSGATESNNLIIKGLRDYLYEHQLKALTLKTEHKCVLNSFDYLSRNGVEVEYLDVQKNGLVDLDFLEKKLQGVGLLS
;
A
#
# COMPACT_ATOMS: atom_id res chain seq x y z
N MET A 1 -3.04 32.73 -4.34
CA MET A 1 -1.76 32.07 -4.01
C MET A 1 -1.90 31.69 -2.55
N SER A 2 -2.16 30.46 -2.24
CA SER A 2 -2.41 29.95 -0.90
C SER A 2 -1.11 29.95 -0.08
N GLU A 3 -1.23 30.11 1.23
CA GLU A 3 -0.11 30.07 2.20
C GLU A 3 0.69 28.77 2.11
N ASP A 4 0.11 27.70 1.54
CA ASP A 4 0.76 26.40 1.30
C ASP A 4 1.99 26.49 0.39
N SER A 5 2.05 27.49 -0.51
CA SER A 5 3.24 27.73 -1.36
C SER A 5 4.46 28.25 -0.58
N GLN A 6 4.28 28.69 0.67
CA GLN A 6 5.36 29.26 1.49
C GLN A 6 6.06 28.21 2.35
N MET A 7 5.42 27.10 2.69
CA MET A 7 6.03 26.03 3.50
C MET A 7 7.16 25.28 2.78
N LEU A 8 7.17 25.27 1.46
CA LEU A 8 8.23 24.63 0.65
C LEU A 8 9.45 25.54 0.41
N LYS A 9 9.44 26.77 0.91
CA LYS A 9 10.59 27.67 0.85
C LYS A 9 11.44 27.50 2.12
N ALA A 10 12.27 26.46 2.17
CA ALA A 10 13.44 26.48 3.05
C ALA A 10 14.28 27.72 2.65
N ASN A 11 14.62 28.57 3.61
CA ASN A 11 15.54 29.70 3.43
C ASN A 11 16.82 29.20 2.76
N ASN A 12 17.04 29.55 1.50
CA ASN A 12 18.20 29.34 0.62
C ASN A 12 17.86 28.72 -0.74
N ASN A 13 16.81 29.16 -1.46
CA ASN A 13 16.54 28.75 -2.86
C ASN A 13 16.55 27.23 -3.13
N ASN A 14 16.32 26.42 -2.10
CA ASN A 14 16.19 24.98 -2.27
C ASN A 14 14.75 24.64 -2.67
N TYR A 15 14.59 24.08 -3.84
CA TYR A 15 13.33 23.57 -4.33
C TYR A 15 13.29 22.05 -4.06
N PHE A 16 12.15 21.57 -3.53
CA PHE A 16 11.90 20.14 -3.36
C PHE A 16 11.24 19.58 -4.63
N PHE A 17 11.90 18.66 -5.31
CA PHE A 17 11.43 18.04 -6.55
C PHE A 17 11.16 16.54 -6.41
N ASP A 18 11.04 16.04 -5.19
CA ASP A 18 10.85 14.62 -4.91
C ASP A 18 9.48 14.33 -4.26
N ALA A 19 8.44 14.97 -4.79
CA ALA A 19 7.07 14.77 -4.32
C ALA A 19 6.55 13.34 -4.53
N GLN A 20 7.24 12.54 -5.36
CA GLN A 20 6.93 11.13 -5.54
C GLN A 20 7.34 10.29 -4.31
N SER A 21 8.40 10.68 -3.60
CA SER A 21 8.86 9.95 -2.42
C SER A 21 8.05 10.33 -1.17
N THR A 22 7.71 11.61 -1.01
CA THR A 22 6.94 12.13 0.12
C THR A 22 6.34 13.50 -0.20
N THR A 23 5.25 13.83 0.46
CA THR A 23 4.61 15.15 0.41
C THR A 23 4.29 15.63 1.82
N PRO A 24 4.13 16.95 2.05
CA PRO A 24 3.58 17.45 3.30
C PRO A 24 2.21 16.85 3.59
N ILE A 25 1.92 16.61 4.87
CA ILE A 25 0.58 16.17 5.28
C ILE A 25 -0.38 17.36 5.11
N ASP A 26 -1.55 17.10 4.53
CA ASP A 26 -2.61 18.09 4.45
C ASP A 26 -3.00 18.61 5.83
N GLN A 27 -3.29 19.93 5.94
CA GLN A 27 -3.55 20.57 7.22
C GLN A 27 -4.83 20.09 7.91
N GLU A 28 -5.86 19.73 7.14
CA GLU A 28 -7.09 19.17 7.69
C GLU A 28 -6.82 17.76 8.25
N VAL A 29 -6.04 16.94 7.52
CA VAL A 29 -5.59 15.62 7.98
C VAL A 29 -4.73 15.72 9.24
N LEU A 30 -3.77 16.67 9.27
CA LEU A 30 -2.92 16.91 10.44
C LEU A 30 -3.73 17.31 11.67
N SER A 31 -4.77 18.13 11.49
CA SER A 31 -5.69 18.53 12.57
C SER A 31 -6.41 17.32 13.16
N VAL A 32 -6.95 16.44 12.33
CA VAL A 32 -7.63 15.21 12.77
C VAL A 32 -6.66 14.27 13.49
N ILE A 33 -5.44 14.10 12.97
CA ILE A 33 -4.40 13.29 13.63
C ILE A 33 -4.12 13.83 15.03
N ASN A 34 -3.90 15.13 15.17
CA ASN A 34 -3.62 15.76 16.46
C ASN A 34 -4.78 15.61 17.45
N GLU A 35 -6.03 15.75 16.99
CA GLU A 35 -7.22 15.54 17.80
C GLU A 35 -7.29 14.10 18.33
N ILE A 36 -7.09 13.11 17.46
CA ILE A 36 -7.13 11.69 17.83
C ILE A 36 -6.00 11.35 18.80
N LEU A 37 -4.77 11.82 18.54
CA LEU A 37 -3.63 11.57 19.43
C LEU A 37 -3.82 12.20 20.80
N SER A 38 -4.49 13.34 20.88
CA SER A 38 -4.72 14.06 22.14
C SER A 38 -5.87 13.45 22.98
N ASN A 39 -6.92 12.96 22.33
CA ASN A 39 -8.17 12.58 22.98
C ASN A 39 -8.55 11.08 22.83
N GLY A 40 -7.97 10.41 21.85
CA GLY A 40 -8.37 9.05 21.45
C GLY A 40 -7.45 7.93 21.98
N HIS A 41 -6.62 8.19 22.97
CA HIS A 41 -5.60 7.27 23.48
C HIS A 41 -6.22 6.10 24.28
N ALA A 42 -6.76 5.11 23.61
CA ALA A 42 -7.23 3.89 24.26
C ALA A 42 -7.05 2.67 23.34
N ASN A 43 -6.90 1.51 23.96
CA ASN A 43 -6.87 0.27 23.20
C ASN A 43 -8.30 -0.03 22.70
N PRO A 44 -8.53 -0.14 21.37
CA PRO A 44 -9.84 -0.38 20.79
C PRO A 44 -10.43 -1.74 21.15
N HIS A 45 -9.63 -2.68 21.66
CA HIS A 45 -10.09 -3.99 22.14
C HIS A 45 -10.52 -3.98 23.61
N SER A 46 -10.35 -2.88 24.33
CA SER A 46 -10.79 -2.76 25.71
C SER A 46 -12.29 -2.62 25.83
N SER A 47 -12.90 -3.31 26.80
CA SER A 47 -14.35 -3.30 27.03
C SER A 47 -14.90 -2.03 27.67
N HIS A 48 -14.03 -1.18 28.23
CA HIS A 48 -14.44 0.08 28.85
C HIS A 48 -14.78 1.16 27.82
N ARG A 49 -15.49 2.21 28.27
CA ARG A 49 -16.02 3.28 27.39
C ARG A 49 -14.98 3.91 26.46
N MET A 50 -13.75 4.14 26.92
CA MET A 50 -12.71 4.75 26.07
C MET A 50 -12.24 3.79 24.97
N GLY A 51 -12.11 2.49 25.26
CA GLY A 51 -11.79 1.49 24.24
C GLY A 51 -12.90 1.37 23.19
N GLN A 52 -14.16 1.35 23.62
CA GLN A 52 -15.30 1.35 22.71
C GLN A 52 -15.32 2.60 21.81
N HIS A 53 -14.97 3.77 22.35
CA HIS A 53 -14.87 5.01 21.56
C HIS A 53 -13.75 4.91 20.52
N ALA A 54 -12.56 4.43 20.89
CA ALA A 54 -11.46 4.22 19.95
C ALA A 54 -11.85 3.23 18.84
N ASN A 55 -12.55 2.14 19.18
CA ASN A 55 -13.07 1.20 18.18
C ASN A 55 -14.08 1.85 17.23
N GLN A 56 -14.97 2.69 17.73
CA GLN A 56 -15.93 3.41 16.88
C GLN A 56 -15.24 4.33 15.85
N ILE A 57 -14.13 4.97 16.21
CA ILE A 57 -13.34 5.78 15.29
C ILE A 57 -12.78 4.90 14.16
N ILE A 58 -12.22 3.73 14.49
CA ILE A 58 -11.69 2.78 13.51
C ILE A 58 -12.81 2.29 12.57
N GLN A 59 -13.96 1.87 13.12
CA GLN A 59 -15.06 1.37 12.31
C GLN A 59 -15.62 2.44 11.35
N LYS A 60 -15.74 3.69 11.80
CA LYS A 60 -16.13 4.81 10.93
C LYS A 60 -15.13 5.05 9.81
N SER A 61 -13.83 4.92 10.09
CA SER A 61 -12.77 5.07 9.09
C SER A 61 -12.83 3.95 8.05
N ILE A 62 -13.05 2.70 8.48
CA ILE A 62 -13.26 1.54 7.59
C ILE A 62 -14.45 1.81 6.67
N GLN A 63 -15.59 2.17 7.23
CA GLN A 63 -16.80 2.45 6.47
C GLN A 63 -16.63 3.59 5.46
N SER A 64 -15.90 4.65 5.86
CA SER A 64 -15.58 5.75 4.97
C SER A 64 -14.71 5.30 3.79
N ILE A 65 -13.69 4.46 4.02
CA ILE A 65 -12.84 3.91 2.97
C ILE A 65 -13.67 3.03 2.03
N GLN A 66 -14.47 2.12 2.56
CA GLN A 66 -15.33 1.24 1.79
C GLN A 66 -16.28 2.02 0.89
N ASN A 67 -16.99 3.00 1.44
CA ASN A 67 -17.94 3.83 0.69
C ASN A 67 -17.26 4.64 -0.41
N ASN A 68 -16.07 5.21 -0.15
CA ASN A 68 -15.36 6.02 -1.14
C ASN A 68 -14.74 5.19 -2.27
N LEU A 69 -14.43 3.92 -2.01
CA LEU A 69 -13.84 3.01 -2.99
C LEU A 69 -14.88 2.08 -3.65
N GLY A 70 -16.14 2.10 -3.19
CA GLY A 70 -17.18 1.17 -3.66
C GLY A 70 -16.84 -0.30 -3.37
N CYS A 71 -16.30 -0.57 -2.18
CA CYS A 71 -15.84 -1.90 -1.78
C CYS A 71 -16.44 -2.35 -0.44
N GLU A 72 -17.73 -2.12 -0.24
CA GLU A 72 -18.46 -2.40 0.99
C GLU A 72 -18.48 -3.89 1.36
N ASP A 73 -18.36 -4.76 0.35
CA ASP A 73 -18.30 -6.22 0.52
C ASP A 73 -16.90 -6.75 0.89
N TYR A 74 -15.91 -5.86 0.99
CA TYR A 74 -14.52 -6.24 1.28
C TYR A 74 -14.09 -5.80 2.66
N GLU A 75 -13.21 -6.57 3.27
CA GLU A 75 -12.57 -6.23 4.53
C GLU A 75 -11.44 -5.22 4.33
N VAL A 76 -11.35 -4.22 5.22
CA VAL A 76 -10.27 -3.23 5.24
C VAL A 76 -9.30 -3.56 6.37
N LEU A 77 -8.03 -3.77 6.02
CA LEU A 77 -6.95 -4.03 6.95
C LEU A 77 -5.99 -2.84 6.99
N PHE A 78 -5.80 -2.25 8.18
CA PHE A 78 -4.79 -1.21 8.37
C PHE A 78 -3.41 -1.83 8.60
N THR A 79 -2.42 -1.28 7.92
CA THR A 79 -1.00 -1.66 8.06
C THR A 79 -0.16 -0.42 8.36
N SER A 80 1.11 -0.63 8.73
CA SER A 80 2.05 0.48 8.97
C SER A 80 2.48 1.22 7.69
N GLY A 81 2.15 0.69 6.51
CA GLY A 81 2.46 1.29 5.21
C GLY A 81 2.57 0.28 4.08
N ALA A 82 2.86 0.77 2.88
CA ALA A 82 2.90 -0.04 1.65
C ALA A 82 3.83 -1.26 1.73
N THR A 83 4.97 -1.15 2.42
CA THR A 83 5.90 -2.28 2.58
C THR A 83 5.26 -3.44 3.34
N GLU A 84 4.53 -3.17 4.42
CA GLU A 84 3.82 -4.21 5.16
C GLU A 84 2.67 -4.78 4.34
N SER A 85 1.87 -3.93 3.69
CA SER A 85 0.77 -4.37 2.83
C SER A 85 1.26 -5.31 1.72
N ASN A 86 2.31 -4.93 1.00
CA ASN A 86 2.89 -5.75 -0.05
C ASN A 86 3.44 -7.07 0.48
N ASN A 87 4.13 -7.06 1.62
CA ASN A 87 4.62 -8.30 2.24
C ASN A 87 3.45 -9.21 2.67
N LEU A 88 2.42 -8.64 3.28
CA LEU A 88 1.25 -9.39 3.74
C LEU A 88 0.55 -10.10 2.57
N ILE A 89 0.28 -9.37 1.48
CA ILE A 89 -0.41 -9.92 0.32
C ILE A 89 0.48 -10.93 -0.41
N ILE A 90 1.67 -10.50 -0.83
CA ILE A 90 2.53 -11.30 -1.72
C ILE A 90 3.00 -12.57 -1.01
N LYS A 91 3.52 -12.44 0.21
CA LYS A 91 4.00 -13.60 0.97
C LYS A 91 2.85 -14.47 1.49
N GLY A 92 1.72 -13.85 1.83
CA GLY A 92 0.52 -14.57 2.27
C GLY A 92 -0.08 -15.48 1.20
N LEU A 93 0.11 -15.17 -0.08
CA LEU A 93 -0.34 -16.00 -1.20
C LEU A 93 0.58 -17.20 -1.48
N ARG A 94 1.73 -17.32 -0.80
CA ARG A 94 2.74 -18.35 -1.10
C ARG A 94 2.16 -19.77 -1.17
N ASP A 95 1.43 -20.19 -0.13
CA ASP A 95 0.93 -21.56 -0.05
C ASP A 95 -0.14 -21.82 -1.12
N TYR A 96 -1.03 -20.85 -1.33
CA TYR A 96 -2.03 -20.93 -2.40
C TYR A 96 -1.40 -21.07 -3.78
N LEU A 97 -0.41 -20.24 -4.13
CA LEU A 97 0.27 -20.31 -5.42
C LEU A 97 1.01 -21.63 -5.60
N TYR A 98 1.68 -22.11 -4.55
CA TYR A 98 2.42 -23.37 -4.58
C TYR A 98 1.51 -24.58 -4.75
N GLU A 99 0.43 -24.69 -3.97
CA GLU A 99 -0.51 -25.82 -4.00
C GLU A 99 -1.27 -25.90 -5.33
N HIS A 100 -1.59 -24.75 -5.94
CA HIS A 100 -2.30 -24.69 -7.22
C HIS A 100 -1.36 -24.65 -8.43
N GLN A 101 -0.05 -24.75 -8.22
CA GLN A 101 0.98 -24.67 -9.27
C GLN A 101 0.85 -23.42 -10.14
N LEU A 102 0.49 -22.30 -9.52
CA LEU A 102 0.38 -21.01 -10.15
C LEU A 102 1.70 -20.25 -10.03
N LYS A 103 2.04 -19.52 -11.08
CA LYS A 103 3.22 -18.64 -11.10
C LYS A 103 2.87 -17.22 -10.71
N ALA A 104 3.90 -16.46 -10.37
CA ALA A 104 3.80 -15.04 -10.05
C ALA A 104 4.65 -14.20 -11.02
N LEU A 105 4.08 -13.12 -11.54
CA LEU A 105 4.73 -12.18 -12.45
C LEU A 105 4.88 -10.81 -11.79
N THR A 106 6.04 -10.18 -12.01
CA THR A 106 6.28 -8.80 -11.59
C THR A 106 7.23 -8.09 -12.55
N LEU A 107 7.31 -6.75 -12.46
CA LEU A 107 8.24 -5.97 -13.26
C LEU A 107 9.60 -5.85 -12.54
N LYS A 108 10.70 -5.84 -13.29
CA LYS A 108 12.04 -5.59 -12.74
C LYS A 108 12.21 -4.18 -12.18
N THR A 109 11.33 -3.25 -12.56
CA THR A 109 11.33 -1.85 -12.13
C THR A 109 10.50 -1.58 -10.88
N GLU A 110 9.91 -2.61 -10.29
CA GLU A 110 9.11 -2.49 -9.08
C GLU A 110 9.93 -2.01 -7.87
N HIS A 111 9.22 -1.48 -6.87
CA HIS A 111 9.85 -1.09 -5.62
C HIS A 111 10.48 -2.30 -4.91
N LYS A 112 11.59 -2.07 -4.19
CA LYS A 112 12.35 -3.12 -3.48
C LYS A 112 11.49 -4.00 -2.57
N CYS A 113 10.44 -3.47 -1.93
CA CYS A 113 9.57 -4.28 -1.07
C CYS A 113 8.78 -5.32 -1.86
N VAL A 114 8.38 -5.01 -3.10
CA VAL A 114 7.73 -5.95 -4.02
C VAL A 114 8.76 -6.99 -4.48
N LEU A 115 9.89 -6.55 -5.06
CA LEU A 115 10.94 -7.45 -5.55
C LEU A 115 11.42 -8.43 -4.47
N ASN A 116 11.66 -7.97 -3.25
CA ASN A 116 12.08 -8.82 -2.15
C ASN A 116 10.98 -9.85 -1.75
N SER A 117 9.71 -9.48 -1.89
CA SER A 117 8.60 -10.40 -1.61
C SER A 117 8.44 -11.45 -2.71
N PHE A 118 8.67 -11.10 -3.97
CA PHE A 118 8.72 -12.07 -5.07
C PHE A 118 9.95 -12.99 -4.99
N ASP A 119 11.11 -12.48 -4.59
CA ASP A 119 12.28 -13.30 -4.28
C ASP A 119 12.00 -14.31 -3.15
N TYR A 120 11.26 -13.91 -2.12
CA TYR A 120 10.78 -14.84 -1.09
C TYR A 120 9.89 -15.94 -1.69
N LEU A 121 8.93 -15.61 -2.57
CA LEU A 121 8.09 -16.60 -3.26
C LEU A 121 8.96 -17.61 -4.03
N SER A 122 9.91 -17.12 -4.82
CA SER A 122 10.82 -17.95 -5.61
C SER A 122 11.63 -18.92 -4.75
N ARG A 123 12.22 -18.43 -3.65
CA ARG A 123 12.97 -19.26 -2.70
C ARG A 123 12.11 -20.30 -1.98
N ASN A 124 10.79 -20.10 -1.96
CA ASN A 124 9.83 -20.99 -1.31
C ASN A 124 9.00 -21.80 -2.31
N GLY A 125 9.53 -22.02 -3.51
CA GLY A 125 9.03 -23.00 -4.47
C GLY A 125 7.93 -22.51 -5.42
N VAL A 126 7.61 -21.21 -5.43
CA VAL A 126 6.71 -20.61 -6.42
C VAL A 126 7.52 -20.21 -7.65
N GLU A 127 7.05 -20.52 -8.84
CA GLU A 127 7.63 -20.02 -10.09
C GLU A 127 7.42 -18.51 -10.20
N VAL A 128 8.51 -17.74 -10.33
CA VAL A 128 8.46 -16.27 -10.43
C VAL A 128 9.11 -15.83 -11.74
N GLU A 129 8.42 -14.98 -12.48
CA GLU A 129 8.95 -14.36 -13.68
C GLU A 129 9.01 -12.84 -13.53
N TYR A 130 10.18 -12.27 -13.87
CA TYR A 130 10.43 -10.83 -13.83
C TYR A 130 10.43 -10.26 -15.23
N LEU A 131 9.46 -9.40 -15.54
CA LEU A 131 9.30 -8.81 -16.85
C LEU A 131 10.11 -7.52 -16.98
N ASP A 132 10.68 -7.31 -18.16
CA ASP A 132 11.34 -6.07 -18.55
C ASP A 132 10.29 -5.05 -19.02
N VAL A 133 10.62 -3.77 -18.86
CA VAL A 133 9.85 -2.68 -19.49
C VAL A 133 10.55 -2.24 -20.78
N GLN A 134 9.81 -1.63 -21.69
CA GLN A 134 10.34 -1.01 -22.89
C GLN A 134 11.26 0.18 -22.53
N LYS A 135 12.03 0.68 -23.50
CA LYS A 135 12.96 1.83 -23.30
C LYS A 135 12.27 3.11 -22.83
N ASN A 136 10.96 3.24 -23.12
CA ASN A 136 10.12 4.35 -22.66
C ASN A 136 9.51 4.12 -21.25
N GLY A 137 9.82 3.01 -20.58
CA GLY A 137 9.32 2.63 -19.29
C GLY A 137 7.93 1.96 -19.28
N LEU A 138 7.32 1.75 -20.45
CA LEU A 138 6.00 1.12 -20.56
C LEU A 138 6.12 -0.41 -20.61
N VAL A 139 5.06 -1.08 -20.13
CA VAL A 139 4.90 -2.53 -20.26
C VAL A 139 4.46 -2.86 -21.69
N ASP A 140 5.03 -3.89 -22.28
CA ASP A 140 4.54 -4.48 -23.52
C ASP A 140 3.32 -5.35 -23.23
N LEU A 141 2.12 -4.83 -23.51
CA LEU A 141 0.86 -5.51 -23.18
C LEU A 141 0.65 -6.78 -24.00
N ASP A 142 1.08 -6.82 -25.26
CA ASP A 142 0.95 -8.01 -26.11
C ASP A 142 1.88 -9.14 -25.62
N PHE A 143 3.03 -8.76 -25.09
CA PHE A 143 3.95 -9.71 -24.45
C PHE A 143 3.41 -10.18 -23.10
N LEU A 144 2.90 -9.26 -22.28
CA LEU A 144 2.29 -9.58 -20.98
C LEU A 144 1.13 -10.56 -21.14
N GLU A 145 0.21 -10.31 -22.09
CA GLU A 145 -0.95 -11.17 -22.34
C GLU A 145 -0.54 -12.63 -22.59
N LYS A 146 0.52 -12.83 -23.38
CA LYS A 146 1.07 -14.20 -23.65
C LYS A 146 1.64 -14.87 -22.41
N LYS A 147 2.02 -14.09 -21.39
CA LYS A 147 2.60 -14.59 -20.15
C LYS A 147 1.58 -14.90 -19.06
N LEU A 148 0.33 -14.44 -19.20
CA LEU A 148 -0.69 -14.56 -18.15
C LEU A 148 -1.19 -16.00 -17.92
N GLN A 149 -0.93 -16.93 -18.85
CA GLN A 149 -1.37 -18.32 -18.65
C GLN A 149 -0.72 -18.97 -17.42
N GLY A 150 -1.53 -19.43 -16.49
CA GLY A 150 -1.09 -20.06 -15.23
C GLY A 150 -0.57 -19.06 -14.19
N VAL A 151 -0.84 -17.75 -14.37
CA VAL A 151 -0.49 -16.70 -13.40
C VAL A 151 -1.58 -16.58 -12.36
N GLY A 152 -1.19 -16.70 -11.09
CA GLY A 152 -2.07 -16.45 -9.94
C GLY A 152 -1.80 -15.12 -9.23
N LEU A 153 -0.67 -14.49 -9.51
CA LEU A 153 -0.32 -13.18 -8.97
C LEU A 153 0.42 -12.36 -10.01
N LEU A 154 -0.06 -11.14 -10.25
CA LEU A 154 0.58 -10.12 -11.08
C LEU A 154 0.75 -8.83 -10.26
N SER A 155 1.95 -8.26 -10.27
CA SER A 155 2.24 -6.96 -9.68
C SER A 155 2.98 -6.06 -10.67
#